data_48e1f097329091ecb9a4cf1e58816320
#
_entry.id   48e1f097329091ecb9a4cf1e58816320
#
_cell.length_a   1.000
_cell.length_b   1.000
_cell.length_c   1.000
_cell.angle_alpha   90.00
_cell.angle_beta   90.00
_cell.angle_gamma   90.00
#
_symmetry.space_group_name_H-M   'P 1'
#
loop_
_entity.id
_entity.type
_entity.pdbx_description
1 polymer ?
#
loop_
_entity_poly.entity_id
_entity_poly.type
_entity_poly.pdbx_seq_one_letter_code
_entity_poly.pdbx_strand_id
1 'polypeptide(L)'
;MRGGKRLNRDALSLRGLYEWVLVLVCAVTATVLLFTFAARVVLVSGPSMRETLQHQDCLLVMNAHLCGGFEAGDIVIIRKESFKDGEPIVKRVIATEGQTVDIDFTAGAVYVDGQLLEEDYIRQPTYLEEGLEFPVTVPEGCVFVMGDNRNDSDDSRDPELGPVDTRQILGRAVFLLFPGVTADTDKRDFGRIGPLT
;
A
#
# COMPACT_ATOMS: atom_id res chain seq x y z
N MET A 1 -61.41 -10.72 -32.25
CA MET A 1 -60.34 -9.72 -32.12
C MET A 1 -59.75 -9.71 -30.70
N ARG A 2 -58.83 -10.63 -30.34
CA ARG A 2 -58.19 -10.71 -28.99
C ARG A 2 -56.67 -11.04 -29.04
N GLY A 3 -55.96 -10.74 -30.15
CA GLY A 3 -54.56 -11.12 -30.32
C GLY A 3 -53.52 -9.99 -30.13
N GLY A 4 -53.92 -8.72 -30.15
CA GLY A 4 -52.95 -7.60 -30.25
C GLY A 4 -52.31 -7.09 -28.93
N LYS A 5 -52.87 -7.47 -27.76
CA LYS A 5 -52.33 -6.94 -26.46
C LYS A 5 -51.24 -7.79 -25.80
N ARG A 6 -51.10 -9.07 -26.16
CA ARG A 6 -50.08 -9.95 -25.56
C ARG A 6 -48.70 -9.72 -26.18
N LEU A 7 -48.58 -9.56 -27.47
CA LEU A 7 -47.33 -9.33 -28.18
C LEU A 7 -46.60 -8.05 -27.68
N ASN A 8 -47.35 -7.03 -27.28
CA ASN A 8 -46.75 -5.77 -26.80
C ASN A 8 -46.21 -5.87 -25.36
N ARG A 9 -46.75 -6.75 -24.53
CA ARG A 9 -46.24 -6.98 -23.16
C ARG A 9 -44.97 -7.81 -23.15
N ASP A 10 -44.87 -8.80 -24.00
CA ASP A 10 -43.68 -9.68 -24.12
C ASP A 10 -42.50 -8.91 -24.75
N ALA A 11 -42.76 -8.06 -25.73
CA ALA A 11 -41.72 -7.17 -26.31
C ALA A 11 -41.21 -6.12 -25.31
N LEU A 12 -42.09 -5.59 -24.47
CA LEU A 12 -41.72 -4.67 -23.38
C LEU A 12 -40.91 -5.37 -22.27
N SER A 13 -41.25 -6.63 -21.96
CA SER A 13 -40.53 -7.44 -20.97
C SER A 13 -39.12 -7.85 -21.49
N LEU A 14 -39.01 -8.25 -22.76
CA LEU A 14 -37.74 -8.58 -23.40
C LEU A 14 -36.82 -7.36 -23.53
N ARG A 15 -37.38 -6.19 -23.83
CA ARG A 15 -36.60 -4.92 -23.85
C ARG A 15 -36.11 -4.54 -22.47
N GLY A 16 -36.95 -4.67 -21.43
CA GLY A 16 -36.57 -4.45 -20.06
C GLY A 16 -35.46 -5.40 -19.61
N LEU A 17 -35.60 -6.71 -19.94
CA LEU A 17 -34.54 -7.68 -19.66
C LEU A 17 -33.22 -7.33 -20.33
N TYR A 18 -33.24 -6.93 -21.61
CA TYR A 18 -32.06 -6.52 -22.34
C TYR A 18 -31.38 -5.28 -21.69
N GLU A 19 -32.15 -4.27 -21.29
CA GLU A 19 -31.65 -3.09 -20.60
C GLU A 19 -30.97 -3.46 -19.27
N TRP A 20 -31.56 -4.35 -18.47
CA TRP A 20 -30.96 -4.85 -17.23
C TRP A 20 -29.66 -5.63 -17.47
N VAL A 21 -29.64 -6.50 -18.46
CA VAL A 21 -28.42 -7.26 -18.84
C VAL A 21 -27.33 -6.30 -19.29
N LEU A 22 -27.66 -5.28 -20.09
CA LEU A 22 -26.70 -4.28 -20.53
C LEU A 22 -26.10 -3.52 -19.35
N VAL A 23 -26.93 -3.05 -18.41
CA VAL A 23 -26.47 -2.38 -17.19
C VAL A 23 -25.54 -3.28 -16.38
N LEU A 24 -25.91 -4.55 -16.20
CA LEU A 24 -25.08 -5.53 -15.48
C LEU A 24 -23.71 -5.71 -16.17
N VAL A 25 -23.69 -5.88 -17.49
CA VAL A 25 -22.46 -6.03 -18.27
C VAL A 25 -21.59 -4.78 -18.15
N CYS A 26 -22.18 -3.60 -18.29
CA CYS A 26 -21.45 -2.33 -18.10
C CYS A 26 -20.87 -2.21 -16.69
N ALA A 27 -21.64 -2.53 -15.66
CA ALA A 27 -21.19 -2.48 -14.27
C ALA A 27 -20.04 -3.44 -14.01
N VAL A 28 -20.16 -4.70 -14.45
CA VAL A 28 -19.10 -5.70 -14.33
C VAL A 28 -17.84 -5.25 -15.07
N THR A 29 -17.99 -4.78 -16.31
CA THR A 29 -16.87 -4.30 -17.12
C THR A 29 -16.19 -3.11 -16.44
N ALA A 30 -16.94 -2.13 -15.95
CA ALA A 30 -16.38 -0.98 -15.23
C ALA A 30 -15.63 -1.39 -13.96
N THR A 31 -16.19 -2.34 -13.19
CA THR A 31 -15.55 -2.88 -12.00
C THR A 31 -14.25 -3.59 -12.34
N VAL A 32 -14.24 -4.44 -13.37
CA VAL A 32 -13.01 -5.14 -13.82
C VAL A 32 -11.96 -4.13 -14.25
N LEU A 33 -12.31 -3.12 -15.04
CA LEU A 33 -11.38 -2.08 -15.48
C LEU A 33 -10.82 -1.30 -14.27
N LEU A 34 -11.67 -0.93 -13.32
CA LEU A 34 -11.24 -0.23 -12.10
C LEU A 34 -10.19 -1.04 -11.34
N PHE A 35 -10.48 -2.31 -11.01
CA PHE A 35 -9.56 -3.14 -10.24
C PHE A 35 -8.34 -3.63 -11.04
N THR A 36 -8.40 -3.59 -12.38
CA THR A 36 -7.24 -3.92 -13.21
C THR A 36 -6.25 -2.75 -13.32
N PHE A 37 -6.77 -1.52 -13.50
CA PHE A 37 -5.94 -0.38 -13.86
C PHE A 37 -5.78 0.66 -12.75
N ALA A 38 -6.76 0.82 -11.86
CA ALA A 38 -6.73 1.90 -10.87
C ALA A 38 -6.35 1.46 -9.46
N ALA A 39 -6.85 0.32 -9.01
CA ALA A 39 -6.65 -0.09 -7.62
C ALA A 39 -6.53 -1.61 -7.48
N ARG A 40 -5.92 -2.04 -6.38
CA ARG A 40 -5.77 -3.45 -6.00
C ARG A 40 -6.13 -3.62 -4.53
N VAL A 41 -6.58 -4.82 -4.18
CA VAL A 41 -6.75 -5.22 -2.79
C VAL A 41 -5.56 -6.09 -2.41
N VAL A 42 -4.87 -5.73 -1.32
CA VAL A 42 -3.67 -6.42 -0.83
C VAL A 42 -3.88 -6.79 0.64
N LEU A 43 -3.47 -8.00 1.01
CA LEU A 43 -3.42 -8.45 2.40
C LEU A 43 -2.00 -8.25 2.94
N VAL A 44 -1.89 -7.62 4.10
CA VAL A 44 -0.63 -7.41 4.80
C VAL A 44 -0.15 -8.73 5.40
N SER A 45 1.12 -9.06 5.18
CA SER A 45 1.79 -10.20 5.79
C SER A 45 3.00 -9.73 6.59
N GLY A 46 3.14 -10.25 7.80
CA GLY A 46 4.27 -9.96 8.67
C GLY A 46 4.07 -8.80 9.65
N PRO A 47 5.06 -8.56 10.52
CA PRO A 47 5.00 -7.61 11.62
C PRO A 47 5.62 -6.24 11.32
N SER A 48 6.28 -6.06 10.16
CA SER A 48 7.19 -4.93 9.90
C SER A 48 6.53 -3.53 9.91
N MET A 49 5.21 -3.47 9.79
CA MET A 49 4.44 -2.20 9.80
C MET A 49 3.58 -2.02 11.07
N ARG A 50 3.81 -2.83 12.12
CA ARG A 50 3.20 -2.58 13.44
C ARG A 50 3.75 -1.26 13.97
N GLU A 51 2.99 -0.40 14.42
CA GLU A 51 1.69 -0.12 14.97
C GLU A 51 0.63 0.24 13.91
N THR A 52 1.06 0.69 12.73
CA THR A 52 0.15 1.22 11.69
C THR A 52 -0.67 0.11 11.04
N LEU A 53 -0.02 -1.00 10.66
CA LEU A 53 -0.69 -2.13 9.99
C LEU A 53 -0.44 -3.43 10.75
N GLN A 54 -1.47 -4.26 10.81
CA GLN A 54 -1.42 -5.58 11.43
C GLN A 54 -1.40 -6.69 10.38
N HIS A 55 -0.95 -7.88 10.77
CA HIS A 55 -1.05 -9.06 9.92
C HIS A 55 -2.51 -9.32 9.50
N GLN A 56 -2.73 -9.62 8.22
CA GLN A 56 -4.07 -9.79 7.61
C GLN A 56 -4.92 -8.51 7.51
N ASP A 57 -4.34 -7.33 7.68
CA ASP A 57 -5.01 -6.11 7.26
C ASP A 57 -5.26 -6.15 5.75
N CYS A 58 -6.47 -5.79 5.34
CA CYS A 58 -6.87 -5.73 3.94
C CYS A 58 -6.82 -4.27 3.47
N LEU A 59 -5.92 -3.98 2.55
CA LEU A 59 -5.64 -2.63 2.06
C LEU A 59 -6.20 -2.40 0.67
N LEU A 60 -6.73 -1.20 0.44
CA LEU A 60 -6.91 -0.67 -0.91
C LEU A 60 -5.63 0.04 -1.32
N VAL A 61 -5.06 -0.40 -2.43
CA VAL A 61 -3.80 0.09 -2.98
C VAL A 61 -4.06 0.74 -4.33
N MET A 62 -3.73 2.01 -4.47
CA MET A 62 -3.76 2.73 -5.74
C MET A 62 -2.53 2.34 -6.57
N ASN A 63 -2.72 2.00 -7.85
CA ASN A 63 -1.62 1.63 -8.73
C ASN A 63 -0.60 2.77 -8.88
N ALA A 64 0.69 2.42 -8.91
CA ALA A 64 1.81 3.37 -9.00
C ALA A 64 1.66 4.39 -10.13
N HIS A 65 1.15 3.95 -11.30
CA HIS A 65 0.93 4.83 -12.46
C HIS A 65 -0.07 5.97 -12.22
N LEU A 66 -0.90 5.88 -11.19
CA LEU A 66 -1.89 6.89 -10.82
C LEU A 66 -1.45 7.75 -9.64
N CYS A 67 -0.33 7.40 -8.98
CA CYS A 67 0.11 8.10 -7.77
C CYS A 67 0.71 9.49 -8.06
N GLY A 68 1.18 9.75 -9.30
CA GLY A 68 1.81 11.03 -9.66
C GLY A 68 3.17 11.28 -8.99
N GLY A 69 3.72 10.28 -8.29
CA GLY A 69 4.93 10.32 -7.49
C GLY A 69 4.69 9.75 -6.09
N PHE A 70 5.77 9.69 -5.30
CA PHE A 70 5.73 9.22 -3.90
C PHE A 70 6.35 10.29 -3.01
N GLU A 71 5.76 10.49 -1.84
CA GLU A 71 6.16 11.49 -0.85
C GLU A 71 6.53 10.82 0.47
N ALA A 72 7.31 11.51 1.30
CA ALA A 72 7.59 11.05 2.65
C ALA A 72 6.28 10.86 3.44
N GLY A 73 6.17 9.74 4.15
CA GLY A 73 4.94 9.32 4.82
C GLY A 73 4.09 8.31 4.05
N ASP A 74 4.19 8.25 2.72
CA ASP A 74 3.43 7.28 1.90
C ASP A 74 3.73 5.83 2.31
N ILE A 75 2.68 5.02 2.48
CA ILE A 75 2.82 3.58 2.67
C ILE A 75 2.76 2.91 1.30
N VAL A 76 3.84 2.25 0.91
CA VAL A 76 4.01 1.70 -0.43
C VAL A 76 4.19 0.18 -0.42
N ILE A 77 3.72 -0.46 -1.49
CA ILE A 77 3.93 -1.87 -1.76
C ILE A 77 5.05 -1.99 -2.79
N ILE A 78 6.13 -2.68 -2.41
CA ILE A 78 7.36 -2.80 -3.17
C ILE A 78 7.55 -4.25 -3.59
N ARG A 79 8.04 -4.46 -4.81
CA ARG A 79 8.47 -5.76 -5.30
C ARG A 79 9.83 -5.63 -5.97
N LYS A 80 10.84 -6.23 -5.36
CA LYS A 80 12.21 -6.31 -5.90
C LYS A 80 12.60 -7.78 -6.04
N GLU A 81 12.86 -8.21 -7.26
CA GLU A 81 13.13 -9.62 -7.59
C GLU A 81 14.33 -10.20 -6.82
N SER A 82 15.34 -9.37 -6.52
CA SER A 82 16.54 -9.77 -5.77
C SER A 82 16.36 -9.76 -4.25
N PHE A 83 15.20 -9.37 -3.74
CA PHE A 83 14.92 -9.25 -2.32
C PHE A 83 13.74 -10.14 -1.92
N LYS A 84 13.92 -11.00 -0.93
CA LYS A 84 12.89 -11.93 -0.43
C LYS A 84 12.18 -12.74 -1.54
N ASP A 85 12.96 -13.27 -2.49
CA ASP A 85 12.45 -14.06 -3.62
C ASP A 85 11.37 -13.33 -4.46
N GLY A 86 11.40 -11.98 -4.47
CA GLY A 86 10.44 -11.16 -5.18
C GLY A 86 9.05 -11.10 -4.53
N GLU A 87 8.91 -11.48 -3.26
CA GLU A 87 7.67 -11.29 -2.52
C GLU A 87 7.39 -9.80 -2.28
N PRO A 88 6.16 -9.34 -2.48
CA PRO A 88 5.80 -7.96 -2.20
C PRO A 88 5.91 -7.65 -0.71
N ILE A 89 6.55 -6.54 -0.38
CA ILE A 89 6.67 -6.00 0.97
C ILE A 89 5.93 -4.68 1.09
N VAL A 90 5.51 -4.34 2.31
CA VAL A 90 4.86 -3.07 2.64
C VAL A 90 5.80 -2.26 3.52
N LYS A 91 6.09 -1.00 3.14
CA LYS A 91 6.98 -0.10 3.87
C LYS A 91 6.47 1.34 3.78
N ARG A 92 7.01 2.21 4.65
CA ARG A 92 6.78 3.65 4.61
C ARG A 92 7.94 4.35 3.91
N VAL A 93 7.63 5.32 3.05
CA VAL A 93 8.62 6.22 2.46
C VAL A 93 9.10 7.18 3.53
N ILE A 94 10.41 7.22 3.75
CA ILE A 94 11.08 8.10 4.72
C ILE A 94 11.69 9.29 4.02
N ALA A 95 12.31 9.06 2.86
CA ALA A 95 12.94 10.12 2.07
C ALA A 95 12.78 9.82 0.57
N THR A 96 12.79 10.87 -0.23
CA THR A 96 12.71 10.85 -1.68
C THR A 96 14.04 11.25 -2.33
N GLU A 97 14.11 11.18 -3.65
CA GLU A 97 15.32 11.49 -4.42
C GLU A 97 15.99 12.80 -3.99
N GLY A 98 17.33 12.79 -3.91
CA GLY A 98 18.16 13.93 -3.54
C GLY A 98 18.25 14.20 -2.05
N GLN A 99 17.36 13.66 -1.22
CA GLN A 99 17.42 13.79 0.23
C GLN A 99 18.48 12.87 0.83
N THR A 100 19.05 13.28 1.96
CA THR A 100 20.04 12.50 2.69
C THR A 100 19.43 11.96 3.99
N VAL A 101 19.46 10.65 4.15
CA VAL A 101 19.04 9.95 5.37
C VAL A 101 20.26 9.66 6.22
N ASP A 102 20.19 9.97 7.50
CA ASP A 102 21.19 9.58 8.51
C ASP A 102 20.49 8.96 9.73
N ILE A 103 21.12 7.99 10.38
CA ILE A 103 20.52 7.29 11.52
C ILE A 103 21.54 7.20 12.66
N ASP A 104 21.19 7.76 13.81
CA ASP A 104 21.88 7.51 15.07
C ASP A 104 21.26 6.30 15.76
N PHE A 105 21.82 5.12 15.54
CA PHE A 105 21.35 3.88 16.15
C PHE A 105 21.55 3.83 17.68
N THR A 106 22.41 4.68 18.24
CA THR A 106 22.59 4.77 19.70
C THR A 106 21.43 5.54 20.34
N ALA A 107 21.06 6.65 19.72
CA ALA A 107 19.91 7.45 20.14
C ALA A 107 18.57 6.88 19.61
N GLY A 108 18.63 6.04 18.57
CA GLY A 108 17.46 5.52 17.86
C GLY A 108 16.77 6.56 16.99
N ALA A 109 17.49 7.60 16.57
CA ALA A 109 16.95 8.77 15.87
C ALA A 109 17.25 8.72 14.37
N VAL A 110 16.25 9.06 13.55
CA VAL A 110 16.36 9.18 12.09
C VAL A 110 16.35 10.64 11.70
N TYR A 111 17.26 11.01 10.80
CA TYR A 111 17.40 12.37 10.28
C TYR A 111 17.24 12.35 8.77
N VAL A 112 16.53 13.35 8.24
CA VAL A 112 16.40 13.60 6.80
C VAL A 112 16.89 15.02 6.53
N ASP A 113 17.90 15.17 5.67
CA ASP A 113 18.58 16.43 5.39
C ASP A 113 19.10 17.15 6.66
N GLY A 114 19.54 16.34 7.65
CA GLY A 114 20.04 16.82 8.95
C GLY A 114 18.95 17.28 9.93
N GLN A 115 17.67 17.13 9.59
CA GLN A 115 16.55 17.41 10.48
C GLN A 115 16.04 16.12 11.12
N LEU A 116 15.84 16.14 12.44
CA LEU A 116 15.24 15.02 13.15
C LEU A 116 13.83 14.75 12.62
N LEU A 117 13.56 13.51 12.22
CA LEU A 117 12.25 13.09 11.78
C LEU A 117 11.32 12.87 12.98
N GLU A 118 10.15 13.51 12.97
CA GLU A 118 9.09 13.26 13.95
C GLU A 118 8.29 12.02 13.54
N GLU A 119 8.25 11.00 14.41
CA GLU A 119 7.78 9.67 14.05
C GLU A 119 6.79 9.12 15.09
N ASP A 120 5.57 9.64 15.09
CA ASP A 120 4.49 9.21 15.99
C ASP A 120 3.89 7.84 15.62
N TYR A 121 4.23 7.33 14.44
CA TYR A 121 3.75 6.05 13.89
C TYR A 121 4.67 4.86 14.20
N ILE A 122 5.85 5.07 14.78
CA ILE A 122 6.78 3.97 15.07
C ILE A 122 6.49 3.32 16.42
N ARG A 123 6.77 2.02 16.52
CA ARG A 123 6.61 1.27 17.77
C ARG A 123 7.70 1.61 18.78
N GLN A 124 8.92 1.75 18.31
CA GLN A 124 10.12 2.00 19.10
C GLN A 124 11.15 2.77 18.26
N PRO A 125 12.04 3.54 18.88
CA PRO A 125 13.17 4.15 18.19
C PRO A 125 14.01 3.12 17.41
N THR A 126 14.77 3.59 16.41
CA THR A 126 15.50 2.76 15.45
C THR A 126 16.86 2.35 16.02
N TYR A 127 16.98 1.19 16.61
CA TYR A 127 18.23 0.69 17.20
C TYR A 127 18.93 -0.38 16.36
N LEU A 128 18.20 -1.07 15.47
CA LEU A 128 18.72 -2.17 14.66
C LEU A 128 19.42 -1.63 13.41
N GLU A 129 20.72 -1.93 13.30
CA GLU A 129 21.51 -1.77 12.08
C GLU A 129 21.27 -2.99 11.19
N GLU A 130 21.03 -2.77 9.88
CA GLU A 130 20.83 -3.84 8.91
C GLU A 130 21.97 -3.95 7.90
N GLY A 131 23.04 -3.17 8.10
CA GLY A 131 24.32 -3.30 7.37
C GLY A 131 24.57 -2.23 6.32
N LEU A 132 23.63 -1.33 6.03
CA LEU A 132 23.89 -0.17 5.17
C LEU A 132 24.65 0.89 5.98
N GLU A 133 25.69 1.50 5.37
CA GLU A 133 26.44 2.59 5.97
C GLU A 133 25.70 3.93 5.80
N PHE A 134 25.68 4.77 6.84
CA PHE A 134 25.03 6.08 6.84
C PHE A 134 26.08 7.21 6.98
N PRO A 135 25.79 8.43 6.45
CA PRO A 135 24.55 8.84 5.78
C PRO A 135 24.42 8.33 4.34
N VAL A 136 23.16 8.19 3.88
CA VAL A 136 22.82 7.75 2.52
C VAL A 136 22.05 8.85 1.80
N THR A 137 22.54 9.29 0.64
CA THR A 137 21.77 10.17 -0.25
C THR A 137 20.93 9.32 -1.19
N VAL A 138 19.63 9.56 -1.23
CA VAL A 138 18.66 8.81 -2.06
C VAL A 138 18.91 9.16 -3.54
N PRO A 139 19.21 8.15 -4.39
CA PRO A 139 19.44 8.38 -5.82
C PRO A 139 18.21 8.92 -6.55
N GLU A 140 18.43 9.54 -7.72
CA GLU A 140 17.36 9.97 -8.62
C GLU A 140 16.44 8.80 -9.00
N GLY A 141 15.13 9.03 -8.97
CA GLY A 141 14.10 8.02 -9.24
C GLY A 141 13.94 6.97 -8.13
N CYS A 142 14.59 7.13 -6.98
CA CYS A 142 14.50 6.22 -5.85
C CYS A 142 13.81 6.86 -4.64
N VAL A 143 13.39 6.00 -3.72
CA VAL A 143 12.92 6.37 -2.38
C VAL A 143 13.65 5.53 -1.33
N PHE A 144 13.84 6.08 -0.13
CA PHE A 144 14.30 5.35 1.04
C PHE A 144 13.10 4.96 1.89
N VAL A 145 12.96 3.69 2.21
CA VAL A 145 11.78 3.17 2.89
C VAL A 145 12.15 2.44 4.17
N MET A 146 11.31 2.53 5.20
CA MET A 146 11.47 1.79 6.45
C MET A 146 10.15 1.18 6.91
N GLY A 147 10.24 0.12 7.71
CA GLY A 147 9.07 -0.40 8.42
C GLY A 147 8.76 0.45 9.66
N ASP A 148 7.50 0.56 10.04
CA ASP A 148 7.09 1.27 11.24
C ASP A 148 7.49 0.50 12.53
N ASN A 149 7.63 -0.82 12.42
CA ASN A 149 8.24 -1.66 13.46
C ASN A 149 9.77 -1.76 13.24
N ARG A 150 10.48 -0.68 13.53
CA ARG A 150 11.88 -0.41 13.23
C ARG A 150 12.86 -1.54 13.54
N ASN A 151 12.66 -2.25 14.63
CA ASN A 151 13.57 -3.30 15.10
C ASN A 151 13.10 -4.72 14.71
N ASP A 152 12.07 -4.82 13.85
CA ASP A 152 11.54 -6.09 13.31
C ASP A 152 11.06 -5.86 11.86
N SER A 153 11.97 -5.33 11.03
CA SER A 153 11.69 -4.96 9.65
C SER A 153 12.97 -5.03 8.82
N ASP A 154 12.98 -5.83 7.78
CA ASP A 154 13.99 -5.75 6.72
C ASP A 154 13.53 -4.70 5.72
N ASP A 155 14.32 -3.63 5.54
CA ASP A 155 13.96 -2.46 4.75
C ASP A 155 15.19 -1.80 4.08
N SER A 156 15.13 -0.52 3.70
CA SER A 156 16.25 0.13 3.00
C SER A 156 17.56 0.24 3.80
N ARG A 157 17.56 -0.11 5.08
CA ARG A 157 18.77 -0.27 5.89
C ARG A 157 19.54 -1.56 5.54
N ASP A 158 18.88 -2.54 4.94
CA ASP A 158 19.52 -3.73 4.39
C ASP A 158 20.12 -3.41 3.01
N PRO A 159 21.43 -3.65 2.78
CA PRO A 159 22.09 -3.42 1.50
C PRO A 159 21.46 -4.19 0.31
N GLU A 160 20.79 -5.33 0.57
CA GLU A 160 20.10 -6.09 -0.48
C GLU A 160 18.87 -5.35 -1.02
N LEU A 161 18.19 -4.59 -0.16
CA LEU A 161 17.10 -3.72 -0.57
C LEU A 161 17.64 -2.34 -0.97
N GLY A 162 18.35 -1.65 -0.06
CA GLY A 162 18.83 -0.29 -0.27
C GLY A 162 17.73 0.72 -0.64
N PRO A 163 18.09 1.88 -1.20
CA PRO A 163 17.12 2.78 -1.83
C PRO A 163 16.38 2.07 -2.95
N VAL A 164 15.07 2.21 -2.98
CA VAL A 164 14.14 1.49 -3.86
C VAL A 164 13.82 2.33 -5.09
N ASP A 165 14.07 1.79 -6.28
CA ASP A 165 13.62 2.40 -7.54
C ASP A 165 12.09 2.49 -7.57
N THR A 166 11.55 3.65 -7.88
CA THR A 166 10.09 3.90 -7.92
C THR A 166 9.35 2.98 -8.90
N ARG A 167 10.04 2.44 -9.91
CA ARG A 167 9.51 1.42 -10.85
C ARG A 167 9.24 0.06 -10.20
N GLN A 168 9.85 -0.21 -9.03
CA GLN A 168 9.62 -1.41 -8.24
C GLN A 168 8.43 -1.27 -7.28
N ILE A 169 7.85 -0.07 -7.18
CA ILE A 169 6.66 0.19 -6.38
C ILE A 169 5.42 -0.21 -7.18
N LEU A 170 4.64 -1.14 -6.63
CA LEU A 170 3.39 -1.61 -7.23
C LEU A 170 2.24 -0.61 -7.04
N GLY A 171 2.29 0.17 -5.95
CA GLY A 171 1.29 1.18 -5.63
C GLY A 171 1.40 1.70 -4.20
N ARG A 172 0.54 2.69 -3.89
CA ARG A 172 0.41 3.31 -2.57
C ARG A 172 -0.84 2.80 -1.87
N ALA A 173 -0.69 2.36 -0.63
CA ALA A 173 -1.82 2.02 0.23
C ALA A 173 -2.56 3.29 0.63
N VAL A 174 -3.85 3.37 0.31
CA VAL A 174 -4.65 4.58 0.52
C VAL A 174 -5.76 4.41 1.55
N PHE A 175 -6.16 3.16 1.83
CA PHE A 175 -7.26 2.89 2.74
C PHE A 175 -7.16 1.50 3.36
N LEU A 176 -7.45 1.39 4.66
CA LEU A 176 -7.64 0.12 5.35
C LEU A 176 -9.12 -0.28 5.22
N LEU A 177 -9.38 -1.31 4.38
CA LEU A 177 -10.73 -1.80 4.10
C LEU A 177 -11.27 -2.71 5.20
N PHE A 178 -10.40 -3.59 5.73
CA PHE A 178 -10.78 -4.56 6.75
C PHE A 178 -9.58 -4.86 7.66
N PRO A 179 -9.72 -4.71 8.99
CA PRO A 179 -8.62 -4.90 9.91
C PRO A 179 -8.30 -6.39 10.11
N GLY A 180 -7.02 -6.70 10.18
CA GLY A 180 -6.51 -7.96 10.68
C GLY A 180 -6.70 -8.11 12.18
N VAL A 181 -6.21 -9.22 12.72
CA VAL A 181 -6.21 -9.46 14.15
C VAL A 181 -5.05 -8.72 14.80
N THR A 182 -5.32 -7.93 15.83
CA THR A 182 -4.29 -7.23 16.58
C THR A 182 -3.51 -8.24 17.43
N ALA A 183 -2.18 -8.24 17.29
CA ALA A 183 -1.32 -9.21 17.97
C ALA A 183 -1.44 -9.20 19.50
N ASP A 184 -1.73 -8.04 20.08
CA ASP A 184 -1.77 -7.86 21.54
C ASP A 184 -3.10 -8.31 22.17
N THR A 185 -4.20 -8.31 21.40
CA THR A 185 -5.55 -8.56 21.95
C THR A 185 -6.25 -9.75 21.31
N ASP A 186 -5.69 -10.33 20.26
CA ASP A 186 -6.30 -11.39 19.42
C ASP A 186 -7.72 -11.01 18.91
N LYS A 187 -7.96 -9.70 18.76
CA LYS A 187 -9.23 -9.14 18.29
C LYS A 187 -9.02 -8.23 17.09
N ARG A 188 -10.08 -8.06 16.30
CA ARG A 188 -10.12 -7.08 15.21
C ARG A 188 -10.62 -5.75 15.73
N ASP A 189 -9.86 -4.69 15.47
CA ASP A 189 -10.29 -3.32 15.77
C ASP A 189 -10.86 -2.66 14.51
N PHE A 190 -12.18 -2.67 14.39
CA PHE A 190 -12.89 -2.05 13.27
C PHE A 190 -12.84 -0.51 13.29
N GLY A 191 -12.41 0.10 14.40
CA GLY A 191 -12.17 1.53 14.47
C GLY A 191 -10.99 1.99 13.59
N ARG A 192 -10.12 1.07 13.17
CA ARG A 192 -8.99 1.33 12.27
C ARG A 192 -9.37 1.45 10.80
N ILE A 193 -10.61 1.12 10.40
CA ILE A 193 -11.07 1.27 9.01
C ILE A 193 -11.03 2.75 8.64
N GLY A 194 -10.27 3.10 7.61
CA GLY A 194 -10.13 4.49 7.21
C GLY A 194 -8.98 4.73 6.23
N PRO A 195 -8.78 6.01 5.85
CA PRO A 195 -7.64 6.42 5.04
C PRO A 195 -6.33 6.15 5.80
N LEU A 196 -5.29 5.82 5.03
CA LEU A 196 -3.92 5.68 5.51
C LEU A 196 -3.15 6.96 5.14
N THR A 197 -2.55 7.59 6.13
CA THR A 197 -1.72 8.80 6.00
C THR A 197 -0.37 8.55 6.61
#